data_55d478d67bb668f3b30e93cf688af951
#
_entry.id   55d478d67bb668f3b30e93cf688af951
#
_cell.length_a   1.000
_cell.length_b   1.000
_cell.length_c   1.000
_cell.angle_alpha   90.00
_cell.angle_beta   90.00
_cell.angle_gamma   90.00
#
_symmetry.space_group_name_H-M   'P 1'
#
loop_
_entity.id
_entity.type
_entity.pdbx_description
1 polymer ?
#
loop_
_entity_poly.entity_id
_entity_poly.type
_entity_poly.pdbx_seq_one_letter_code
_entity_poly.pdbx_strand_id
1 'polypeptide(L)'
;MKFGQVDNLDTVDFNYSEIPLKTKENLSSTKSDNKIHFFFGAPGWSDVNYKGSIYPLKTSSNKMLIEYAKQFNSIEFNGTRYGVPKLKVAQNWKAKVGPDFKFSLKLPQFITHRKNINDVEAYQKIDEFLLLWSEIEEYSGINFAVMANYFRSEQFNELDKFICHWPNEVPLAIELRDQSWFNDLRVVNRW
;
A
#
# COMPACT_ATOMS: atom_id res chain seq x y z
N MET A 1 -15.39 -14.33 -3.31
CA MET A 1 -14.65 -14.81 -2.13
C MET A 1 -14.86 -13.80 -1.02
N LYS A 2 -15.35 -14.21 0.15
CA LYS A 2 -15.50 -13.30 1.30
C LYS A 2 -14.14 -13.27 2.00
N PHE A 3 -13.35 -12.25 1.75
CA PHE A 3 -12.05 -12.10 2.40
C PHE A 3 -12.22 -11.85 3.91
N GLY A 4 -11.45 -12.57 4.72
CA GLY A 4 -11.41 -12.37 6.16
C GLY A 4 -12.61 -12.90 6.93
N GLN A 5 -13.52 -13.65 6.31
CA GLN A 5 -14.62 -14.34 6.99
C GLN A 5 -14.40 -15.83 6.92
N VAL A 6 -14.26 -16.46 8.07
CA VAL A 6 -14.22 -17.92 8.26
C VAL A 6 -15.38 -18.33 9.15
N ASP A 7 -16.03 -19.45 8.85
CA ASP A 7 -17.19 -19.93 9.60
C ASP A 7 -16.76 -20.55 10.94
N ASN A 8 -15.53 -21.05 11.02
CA ASN A 8 -14.96 -21.61 12.25
C ASN A 8 -13.48 -21.24 12.37
N LEU A 9 -13.12 -20.55 13.45
CA LEU A 9 -11.75 -20.14 13.75
C LEU A 9 -10.84 -21.32 14.09
N ASP A 10 -11.37 -22.42 14.61
CA ASP A 10 -10.59 -23.63 14.96
C ASP A 10 -9.98 -24.31 13.74
N THR A 11 -10.48 -23.99 12.54
CA THR A 11 -9.95 -24.52 11.26
C THR A 11 -8.88 -23.65 10.64
N VAL A 12 -8.56 -22.50 11.25
CA VAL A 12 -7.56 -21.55 10.73
C VAL A 12 -6.20 -21.89 11.33
N ASP A 13 -5.24 -22.18 10.46
CA ASP A 13 -3.84 -22.25 10.85
C ASP A 13 -3.29 -20.82 10.98
N PHE A 14 -2.99 -20.40 12.20
CA PHE A 14 -2.38 -19.10 12.51
C PHE A 14 -0.86 -19.13 12.49
N ASN A 15 -0.24 -20.26 12.16
CA ASN A 15 1.20 -20.32 12.00
C ASN A 15 1.62 -19.59 10.73
N TYR A 16 2.76 -18.93 10.78
CA TYR A 16 3.37 -18.39 9.58
C TYR A 16 3.81 -19.53 8.66
N SER A 17 3.49 -19.43 7.38
CA SER A 17 4.07 -20.31 6.37
C SER A 17 5.60 -20.19 6.38
N GLU A 18 6.29 -21.24 6.00
CA GLU A 18 7.76 -21.16 5.84
C GLU A 18 8.13 -20.07 4.82
N ILE A 19 9.15 -19.30 5.17
CA ILE A 19 9.67 -18.29 4.25
C ILE A 19 10.28 -19.00 3.03
N PRO A 20 9.86 -18.65 1.80
CA PRO A 20 10.40 -19.24 0.58
C PRO A 20 11.94 -19.14 0.53
N LEU A 21 12.59 -20.16 -0.04
CA LEU A 21 14.04 -20.24 -0.09
C LEU A 21 14.67 -18.98 -0.72
N LYS A 22 14.15 -18.52 -1.85
CA LYS A 22 14.62 -17.29 -2.52
C LYS A 22 14.51 -16.05 -1.65
N THR A 23 13.44 -15.94 -0.85
CA THR A 23 13.29 -14.84 0.12
C THR A 23 14.37 -14.94 1.22
N LYS A 24 14.65 -16.14 1.74
CA LYS A 24 15.72 -16.36 2.71
C LYS A 24 17.08 -15.97 2.13
N GLU A 25 17.37 -16.35 0.87
CA GLU A 25 18.59 -15.99 0.15
C GLU A 25 18.73 -14.47 -0.02
N ASN A 26 17.68 -13.80 -0.47
CA ASN A 26 17.66 -12.34 -0.62
C ASN A 26 17.89 -11.64 0.73
N LEU A 27 17.21 -12.07 1.79
CA LEU A 27 17.39 -11.51 3.12
C LEU A 27 18.81 -11.74 3.67
N SER A 28 19.42 -12.91 3.38
CA SER A 28 20.78 -13.23 3.82
C SER A 28 21.86 -12.45 3.07
N SER A 29 21.58 -12.05 1.82
CA SER A 29 22.48 -11.22 1.00
C SER A 29 22.47 -9.74 1.40
N THR A 30 21.40 -9.27 2.02
CA THR A 30 21.26 -7.91 2.55
C THR A 30 21.82 -7.82 3.97
N LYS A 31 23.14 -7.87 4.10
CA LYS A 31 23.79 -7.51 5.37
C LYS A 31 23.71 -6.00 5.53
N SER A 32 22.79 -5.55 6.35
CA SER A 32 22.69 -4.15 6.77
C SER A 32 22.97 -4.08 8.26
N ASP A 33 23.96 -3.28 8.65
CA ASP A 33 24.18 -2.88 10.05
C ASP A 33 23.17 -1.83 10.52
N ASN A 34 22.17 -1.55 9.69
CA ASN A 34 21.14 -0.54 9.96
C ASN A 34 20.18 -1.04 11.02
N LYS A 35 19.79 -0.13 11.89
CA LYS A 35 18.71 -0.38 12.86
C LYS A 35 17.42 -0.73 12.13
N ILE A 36 16.74 -1.77 12.59
CA ILE A 36 15.42 -2.14 12.08
C ILE A 36 14.41 -1.09 12.56
N HIS A 37 13.68 -0.49 11.62
CA HIS A 37 12.59 0.43 11.92
C HIS A 37 11.26 -0.30 11.74
N PHE A 38 10.43 -0.25 12.77
CA PHE A 38 9.09 -0.83 12.73
C PHE A 38 8.05 0.26 12.48
N PHE A 39 7.24 0.06 11.45
CA PHE A 39 6.10 0.92 11.15
C PHE A 39 4.82 0.12 11.37
N PHE A 40 3.93 0.64 12.19
CA PHE A 40 2.65 -0.01 12.49
C PHE A 40 1.52 1.00 12.47
N GLY A 41 0.36 0.56 12.01
CA GLY A 41 -0.80 1.39 11.82
C GLY A 41 -2.03 0.59 11.40
N ALA A 42 -3.09 1.31 11.07
CA ALA A 42 -4.38 0.77 10.64
C ALA A 42 -4.76 1.34 9.26
N PRO A 43 -5.74 0.75 8.55
CA PRO A 43 -6.12 1.15 7.18
C PRO A 43 -6.97 2.43 7.13
N GLY A 44 -6.67 3.42 7.93
CA GLY A 44 -7.36 4.72 7.95
C GLY A 44 -7.40 5.32 9.36
N TRP A 45 -7.53 6.64 9.42
CA TRP A 45 -7.67 7.38 10.69
C TRP A 45 -9.09 7.87 10.98
N SER A 46 -10.02 7.77 10.01
CA SER A 46 -11.35 8.38 10.09
C SER A 46 -12.45 7.43 10.57
N ASP A 47 -12.09 6.26 11.09
CA ASP A 47 -13.06 5.32 11.62
C ASP A 47 -13.68 5.87 12.93
N VAL A 48 -15.00 5.95 12.93
CA VAL A 48 -15.76 6.45 14.10
C VAL A 48 -15.65 5.52 15.30
N ASN A 49 -15.40 4.22 15.07
CA ASN A 49 -15.22 3.22 16.13
C ASN A 49 -13.93 3.41 16.94
N TYR A 50 -13.00 4.22 16.45
CA TYR A 50 -11.81 4.59 17.20
C TYR A 50 -12.09 5.58 18.34
N LYS A 51 -13.25 6.28 18.30
CA LYS A 51 -13.64 7.17 19.39
C LYS A 51 -14.02 6.40 20.65
N GLY A 52 -13.41 6.78 21.75
CA GLY A 52 -13.59 6.11 23.04
C GLY A 52 -12.68 4.89 23.28
N SER A 53 -11.92 4.49 22.23
CA SER A 53 -10.90 3.42 22.32
C SER A 53 -9.50 3.97 22.01
N ILE A 54 -9.25 4.34 20.75
CA ILE A 54 -7.96 4.88 20.30
C ILE A 54 -7.93 6.41 20.45
N TYR A 55 -9.07 7.08 20.21
CA TYR A 55 -9.22 8.52 20.35
C TYR A 55 -10.13 8.89 21.53
N PRO A 56 -9.96 10.07 22.12
CA PRO A 56 -10.95 10.63 23.03
C PRO A 56 -12.35 10.64 22.39
N LEU A 57 -13.39 10.33 23.16
CA LEU A 57 -14.75 10.14 22.66
C LEU A 57 -15.29 11.36 21.85
N LYS A 58 -14.89 12.56 22.26
CA LYS A 58 -15.33 13.83 21.63
C LYS A 58 -14.38 14.31 20.51
N THR A 59 -13.48 13.46 19.99
CA THR A 59 -12.55 13.84 18.92
C THR A 59 -13.30 14.23 17.66
N SER A 60 -13.09 15.46 17.19
CA SER A 60 -13.65 15.93 15.93
C SER A 60 -12.90 15.31 14.73
N SER A 61 -13.57 15.15 13.58
CA SER A 61 -12.98 14.57 12.38
C SER A 61 -11.66 15.24 11.96
N ASN A 62 -11.57 16.56 12.16
CA ASN A 62 -10.37 17.32 11.83
C ASN A 62 -9.15 17.00 12.71
N LYS A 63 -9.39 16.48 13.92
CA LYS A 63 -8.36 16.11 14.90
C LYS A 63 -8.02 14.62 14.88
N MET A 64 -8.80 13.78 14.14
CA MET A 64 -8.60 12.33 14.16
C MET A 64 -7.18 11.92 13.72
N LEU A 65 -6.62 12.52 12.66
CA LEU A 65 -5.26 12.22 12.22
C LEU A 65 -4.22 12.59 13.29
N ILE A 66 -4.43 13.69 14.01
CA ILE A 66 -3.54 14.10 15.12
C ILE A 66 -3.59 13.06 16.25
N GLU A 67 -4.78 12.60 16.62
CA GLU A 67 -4.94 11.58 17.67
C GLU A 67 -4.40 10.22 17.21
N TYR A 68 -4.60 9.87 15.94
CA TYR A 68 -4.05 8.66 15.31
C TYR A 68 -2.51 8.65 15.39
N ALA A 69 -1.86 9.72 15.00
CA ALA A 69 -0.41 9.85 14.98
C ALA A 69 0.25 9.84 16.39
N LYS A 70 -0.52 9.94 17.46
CA LYS A 70 -0.04 9.73 18.85
C LYS A 70 0.07 8.25 19.21
N GLN A 71 -0.67 7.37 18.51
CA GLN A 71 -0.75 5.94 18.80
C GLN A 71 0.02 5.09 17.78
N PHE A 72 0.10 5.58 16.53
CA PHE A 72 0.67 4.88 15.40
C PHE A 72 1.72 5.75 14.70
N ASN A 73 2.71 5.11 14.10
CA ASN A 73 3.76 5.79 13.34
C ASN A 73 3.63 5.60 11.82
N SER A 74 2.59 4.91 11.36
CA SER A 74 2.30 4.75 9.94
C SER A 74 0.83 4.52 9.68
N ILE A 75 0.45 4.59 8.41
CA ILE A 75 -0.89 4.30 7.94
C ILE A 75 -0.86 3.70 6.54
N GLU A 76 -1.68 2.67 6.30
CA GLU A 76 -2.07 2.25 4.95
C GLU A 76 -3.30 3.05 4.53
N PHE A 77 -3.09 4.09 3.73
CA PHE A 77 -4.18 5.02 3.42
C PHE A 77 -4.98 4.58 2.20
N ASN A 78 -6.17 4.06 2.45
CA ASN A 78 -7.08 3.59 1.41
C ASN A 78 -7.83 4.71 0.66
N GLY A 79 -7.84 5.94 1.16
CA GLY A 79 -8.56 7.04 0.55
C GLY A 79 -8.12 7.38 -0.86
N THR A 80 -6.84 7.25 -1.17
CA THR A 80 -6.27 7.48 -2.50
C THR A 80 -6.72 6.46 -3.55
N ARG A 81 -7.20 5.28 -3.14
CA ARG A 81 -7.79 4.28 -4.04
C ARG A 81 -8.96 4.83 -4.86
N TYR A 82 -9.74 5.73 -4.29
CA TYR A 82 -10.94 6.29 -4.93
C TYR A 82 -10.64 7.54 -5.76
N GLY A 83 -9.46 8.12 -5.61
CA GLY A 83 -9.00 9.28 -6.38
C GLY A 83 -7.82 9.95 -5.71
N VAL A 84 -7.03 10.67 -6.50
CA VAL A 84 -5.89 11.42 -6.01
C VAL A 84 -6.39 12.72 -5.37
N PRO A 85 -6.15 12.96 -4.07
CA PRO A 85 -6.55 14.20 -3.42
C PRO A 85 -5.70 15.38 -3.92
N LYS A 86 -6.24 16.60 -3.75
CA LYS A 86 -5.49 17.83 -4.07
C LYS A 86 -4.26 17.98 -3.16
N LEU A 87 -3.17 18.55 -3.66
CA LEU A 87 -1.91 18.74 -2.92
C LEU A 87 -2.10 19.42 -1.56
N LYS A 88 -2.99 20.42 -1.48
CA LYS A 88 -3.32 21.07 -0.20
C LYS A 88 -3.81 20.10 0.88
N VAL A 89 -4.42 18.98 0.50
CA VAL A 89 -4.87 17.94 1.45
C VAL A 89 -3.65 17.21 2.01
N ALA A 90 -2.68 16.86 1.15
CA ALA A 90 -1.42 16.25 1.57
C ALA A 90 -0.60 17.17 2.50
N GLN A 91 -0.54 18.46 2.19
CA GLN A 91 0.06 19.47 3.07
C GLN A 91 -0.57 19.50 4.46
N ASN A 92 -1.91 19.41 4.50
CA ASN A 92 -2.63 19.31 5.78
C ASN A 92 -2.34 18.00 6.54
N TRP A 93 -2.01 16.90 5.84
CA TRP A 93 -1.59 15.67 6.51
C TRP A 93 -0.24 15.85 7.18
N LYS A 94 0.76 16.37 6.46
CA LYS A 94 2.11 16.66 7.00
C LYS A 94 2.05 17.51 8.26
N ALA A 95 1.22 18.56 8.24
CA ALA A 95 1.07 19.47 9.37
C ALA A 95 0.45 18.84 10.63
N LYS A 96 -0.08 17.62 10.53
CA LYS A 96 -0.79 16.94 11.65
C LYS A 96 -0.03 15.76 12.25
N VAL A 97 1.10 15.39 11.67
CA VAL A 97 1.88 14.22 12.08
C VAL A 97 3.32 14.61 12.43
N GLY A 98 4.00 13.76 13.20
CA GLY A 98 5.43 13.94 13.48
C GLY A 98 6.32 13.53 12.29
N PRO A 99 7.61 13.89 12.31
CA PRO A 99 8.54 13.67 11.20
C PRO A 99 8.78 12.18 10.89
N ASP A 100 8.62 11.31 11.87
CA ASP A 100 8.83 9.86 11.71
C ASP A 100 7.60 9.12 11.19
N PHE A 101 6.46 9.81 10.99
CA PHE A 101 5.24 9.21 10.53
C PHE A 101 5.30 8.89 9.03
N LYS A 102 4.80 7.70 8.63
CA LYS A 102 4.80 7.26 7.22
C LYS A 102 3.40 7.01 6.68
N PHE A 103 3.13 7.59 5.51
CA PHE A 103 1.93 7.32 4.72
C PHE A 103 2.24 6.31 3.63
N SER A 104 1.61 5.15 3.70
CA SER A 104 1.61 4.15 2.63
C SER A 104 0.32 4.31 1.83
N LEU A 105 0.44 4.81 0.61
CA LEU A 105 -0.71 5.16 -0.21
C LEU A 105 -1.10 4.01 -1.13
N LYS A 106 -2.41 3.79 -1.34
CA LYS A 106 -2.89 2.89 -2.40
C LYS A 106 -3.02 3.65 -3.71
N LEU A 107 -2.54 3.05 -4.79
CA LEU A 107 -2.77 3.57 -6.13
C LEU A 107 -4.28 3.63 -6.43
N PRO A 108 -4.74 4.65 -7.15
CA PRO A 108 -6.12 4.75 -7.59
C PRO A 108 -6.59 3.50 -8.35
N GLN A 109 -7.78 3.01 -8.03
CA GLN A 109 -8.38 1.89 -8.78
C GLN A 109 -8.59 2.21 -10.27
N PHE A 110 -8.67 3.49 -10.62
CA PHE A 110 -8.67 3.95 -12.00
C PHE A 110 -7.42 3.46 -12.76
N ILE A 111 -6.28 3.27 -12.11
CA ILE A 111 -5.06 2.70 -12.68
C ILE A 111 -5.14 1.17 -12.62
N THR A 112 -5.29 0.61 -11.41
CA THR A 112 -5.09 -0.81 -11.11
C THR A 112 -6.28 -1.72 -11.53
N HIS A 113 -7.44 -1.13 -11.82
CA HIS A 113 -8.66 -1.85 -12.21
C HIS A 113 -9.11 -1.50 -13.64
N ARG A 114 -8.19 -1.01 -14.48
CA ARG A 114 -8.42 -0.81 -15.91
C ARG A 114 -8.14 -2.08 -16.71
N LYS A 115 -8.79 -2.18 -17.87
CA LYS A 115 -8.47 -3.22 -18.84
C LYS A 115 -7.06 -3.04 -19.42
N ASN A 116 -6.64 -1.79 -19.64
CA ASN A 116 -5.29 -1.43 -20.08
C ASN A 116 -4.67 -0.48 -19.05
N ILE A 117 -3.70 -0.97 -18.28
CA ILE A 117 -3.02 -0.21 -17.23
C ILE A 117 -1.88 0.67 -17.76
N ASN A 118 -1.61 0.62 -19.07
CA ASN A 118 -0.53 1.37 -19.75
C ASN A 118 -1.07 2.31 -20.84
N ASP A 119 -2.35 2.68 -20.80
CA ASP A 119 -2.85 3.69 -21.72
C ASP A 119 -2.52 5.12 -21.23
N VAL A 120 -2.74 6.11 -22.11
CA VAL A 120 -2.42 7.52 -21.84
C VAL A 120 -3.12 8.02 -20.56
N GLU A 121 -4.39 7.64 -20.36
CA GLU A 121 -5.14 8.07 -19.18
C GLU A 121 -4.61 7.42 -17.88
N ALA A 122 -4.15 6.17 -17.95
CA ALA A 122 -3.51 5.51 -16.81
C ALA A 122 -2.22 6.25 -16.44
N TYR A 123 -1.39 6.59 -17.41
CA TYR A 123 -0.16 7.35 -17.18
C TYR A 123 -0.43 8.74 -16.62
N GLN A 124 -1.41 9.46 -17.13
CA GLN A 124 -1.83 10.74 -16.54
C GLN A 124 -2.22 10.62 -15.08
N LYS A 125 -2.91 9.53 -14.71
CA LYS A 125 -3.27 9.27 -13.31
C LYS A 125 -2.09 8.82 -12.45
N ILE A 126 -1.11 8.15 -13.03
CA ILE A 126 0.17 7.86 -12.36
C ILE A 126 0.89 9.19 -12.09
N ASP A 127 0.99 10.09 -13.05
CA ASP A 127 1.64 11.40 -12.87
C ASP A 127 0.96 12.23 -11.78
N GLU A 128 -0.39 12.26 -11.76
CA GLU A 128 -1.15 12.91 -10.68
C GLU A 128 -0.83 12.30 -9.31
N PHE A 129 -0.71 10.98 -9.23
CA PHE A 129 -0.36 10.27 -8.01
C PHE A 129 1.09 10.56 -7.58
N LEU A 130 2.03 10.55 -8.52
CA LEU A 130 3.44 10.84 -8.27
C LEU A 130 3.63 12.29 -7.80
N LEU A 131 2.86 13.23 -8.34
CA LEU A 131 2.85 14.61 -7.86
C LEU A 131 2.33 14.71 -6.42
N LEU A 132 1.30 13.93 -6.05
CA LEU A 132 0.85 13.83 -4.65
C LEU A 132 1.94 13.23 -3.77
N TRP A 133 2.58 12.15 -4.24
CA TRP A 133 3.65 11.47 -3.53
C TRP A 133 4.83 12.42 -3.27
N SER A 134 5.27 13.19 -4.26
CA SER A 134 6.37 14.14 -4.12
C SER A 134 6.09 15.22 -3.06
N GLU A 135 4.83 15.60 -2.87
CA GLU A 135 4.44 16.55 -1.80
C GLU A 135 4.67 15.98 -0.40
N ILE A 136 4.63 14.64 -0.23
CA ILE A 136 4.80 13.96 1.05
C ILE A 136 6.01 13.02 1.07
N GLU A 137 6.97 13.18 0.17
CA GLU A 137 8.09 12.25 -0.02
C GLU A 137 8.78 11.87 1.30
N GLU A 138 9.13 12.83 2.13
CA GLU A 138 9.77 12.60 3.45
C GLU A 138 8.89 11.78 4.41
N TYR A 139 7.58 11.83 4.21
CA TYR A 139 6.57 11.10 4.99
C TYR A 139 6.05 9.86 4.26
N SER A 140 6.59 9.55 3.08
CA SER A 140 6.13 8.40 2.32
C SER A 140 6.72 7.10 2.86
N GLY A 141 5.84 6.10 2.97
CA GLY A 141 6.20 4.70 3.11
C GLY A 141 6.15 4.00 1.75
N ILE A 142 5.96 2.69 1.78
CA ILE A 142 5.73 1.91 0.56
C ILE A 142 4.33 2.18 0.00
N ASN A 143 4.21 2.36 -1.31
CA ASN A 143 2.92 2.51 -1.97
C ASN A 143 2.40 1.15 -2.46
N PHE A 144 1.08 0.99 -2.58
CA PHE A 144 0.46 -0.28 -2.93
C PHE A 144 -0.32 -0.19 -4.24
N ALA A 145 0.10 -0.97 -5.23
CA ALA A 145 -0.69 -1.27 -6.43
C ALA A 145 -1.49 -2.56 -6.23
N VAL A 146 -2.74 -2.42 -5.79
CA VAL A 146 -3.64 -3.57 -5.57
C VAL A 146 -4.37 -3.87 -6.86
N MET A 147 -3.90 -4.89 -7.58
CA MET A 147 -4.42 -5.24 -8.90
C MET A 147 -5.82 -5.85 -8.82
N ALA A 148 -6.61 -5.67 -9.87
CA ALA A 148 -7.93 -6.27 -9.97
C ALA A 148 -7.86 -7.81 -9.98
N ASN A 149 -8.92 -8.48 -9.49
CA ASN A 149 -8.98 -9.95 -9.46
C ASN A 149 -8.97 -10.60 -10.86
N TYR A 150 -9.34 -9.84 -11.89
CA TYR A 150 -9.30 -10.29 -13.28
C TYR A 150 -7.99 -9.95 -14.01
N PHE A 151 -7.03 -9.32 -13.33
CA PHE A 151 -5.69 -9.08 -13.85
C PHE A 151 -4.86 -10.37 -13.68
N ARG A 152 -4.60 -11.04 -14.80
CA ARG A 152 -4.07 -12.40 -14.86
C ARG A 152 -2.67 -12.45 -15.46
N SER A 153 -1.99 -13.59 -15.30
CA SER A 153 -0.62 -13.78 -15.80
C SER A 153 -0.47 -13.68 -17.32
N GLU A 154 -1.55 -13.82 -18.09
CA GLU A 154 -1.54 -13.52 -19.54
C GLU A 154 -1.18 -12.03 -19.78
N GLN A 155 -1.41 -11.15 -18.81
CA GLN A 155 -1.07 -9.73 -18.85
C GLN A 155 0.33 -9.43 -18.30
N PHE A 156 1.20 -10.43 -18.25
CA PHE A 156 2.57 -10.28 -17.74
C PHE A 156 3.32 -9.11 -18.40
N ASN A 157 3.24 -9.00 -19.73
CA ASN A 157 3.90 -7.93 -20.46
C ASN A 157 3.35 -6.53 -20.09
N GLU A 158 2.06 -6.46 -19.76
CA GLU A 158 1.46 -5.20 -19.31
C GLU A 158 1.93 -4.82 -17.91
N LEU A 159 2.10 -5.80 -17.03
CA LEU A 159 2.68 -5.57 -15.71
C LEU A 159 4.14 -5.15 -15.80
N ASP A 160 4.92 -5.82 -16.66
CA ASP A 160 6.34 -5.49 -16.85
C ASP A 160 6.52 -4.06 -17.40
N LYS A 161 5.71 -3.65 -18.38
CA LYS A 161 5.70 -2.25 -18.87
C LYS A 161 5.34 -1.25 -17.78
N PHE A 162 4.32 -1.56 -16.98
CA PHE A 162 3.90 -0.71 -15.85
C PHE A 162 5.06 -0.52 -14.85
N ILE A 163 5.75 -1.61 -14.48
CA ILE A 163 6.89 -1.57 -13.55
C ILE A 163 8.05 -0.80 -14.18
N CYS A 164 8.36 -1.01 -15.46
CA CYS A 164 9.41 -0.27 -16.16
C CYS A 164 9.13 1.24 -16.28
N HIS A 165 7.87 1.64 -16.28
CA HIS A 165 7.47 3.05 -16.31
C HIS A 165 7.48 3.69 -14.91
N TRP A 166 7.36 2.89 -13.85
CA TRP A 166 7.33 3.39 -12.47
C TRP A 166 8.71 3.90 -12.05
N PRO A 167 8.80 5.11 -11.43
CA PRO A 167 10.09 5.65 -10.96
C PRO A 167 10.74 4.75 -9.90
N ASN A 168 12.01 4.46 -10.07
CA ASN A 168 12.76 3.56 -9.18
C ASN A 168 12.89 4.09 -7.73
N GLU A 169 12.86 5.41 -7.57
CA GLU A 169 12.95 6.10 -6.28
C GLU A 169 11.65 6.05 -5.48
N VAL A 170 10.53 5.68 -6.10
CA VAL A 170 9.23 5.61 -5.45
C VAL A 170 8.92 4.17 -5.01
N PRO A 171 8.98 3.85 -3.71
CA PRO A 171 8.74 2.48 -3.24
C PRO A 171 7.35 1.98 -3.61
N LEU A 172 7.27 0.81 -4.26
CA LEU A 172 6.05 0.19 -4.71
C LEU A 172 5.99 -1.28 -4.33
N ALA A 173 4.88 -1.70 -3.75
CA ALA A 173 4.49 -3.10 -3.62
C ALA A 173 3.29 -3.40 -4.52
N ILE A 174 3.30 -4.53 -5.19
CA ILE A 174 2.23 -4.94 -6.10
C ILE A 174 1.54 -6.17 -5.51
N GLU A 175 0.24 -6.06 -5.25
CA GLU A 175 -0.61 -7.16 -4.81
C GLU A 175 -1.28 -7.80 -6.04
N LEU A 176 -0.82 -8.99 -6.42
CA LEU A 176 -1.40 -9.82 -7.45
C LEU A 176 -2.43 -10.77 -6.82
N ARG A 177 -3.67 -10.78 -7.32
CA ARG A 177 -4.81 -11.45 -6.67
C ARG A 177 -5.28 -12.71 -7.39
N ASP A 178 -4.99 -12.84 -8.68
CA ASP A 178 -5.38 -14.03 -9.44
C ASP A 178 -4.36 -15.14 -9.26
N GLN A 179 -4.87 -16.38 -9.10
CA GLN A 179 -4.04 -17.57 -8.86
C GLN A 179 -3.05 -17.85 -10.01
N SER A 180 -3.36 -17.44 -11.24
CA SER A 180 -2.50 -17.66 -12.41
C SER A 180 -1.09 -17.08 -12.23
N TRP A 181 -0.94 -15.99 -11.49
CA TRP A 181 0.34 -15.34 -11.24
C TRP A 181 1.31 -16.21 -10.44
N PHE A 182 0.81 -17.02 -9.52
CA PHE A 182 1.63 -17.84 -8.61
C PHE A 182 2.10 -19.14 -9.24
N ASN A 183 1.52 -19.51 -10.40
CA ASN A 183 1.90 -20.69 -11.18
C ASN A 183 2.71 -20.32 -12.44
N ASP A 184 2.94 -19.05 -12.70
CA ASP A 184 3.64 -18.58 -13.90
C ASP A 184 5.15 -18.45 -13.62
N LEU A 185 5.94 -19.29 -14.28
CA LEU A 185 7.40 -19.31 -14.14
C LEU A 185 8.06 -17.99 -14.55
N ARG A 186 7.43 -17.19 -15.41
CA ARG A 186 7.95 -15.86 -15.77
C ARG A 186 7.97 -14.94 -14.57
N VAL A 187 6.92 -14.99 -13.74
CA VAL A 187 6.82 -14.22 -12.50
C VAL A 187 7.90 -14.66 -11.50
N VAL A 188 8.02 -15.98 -11.29
CA VAL A 188 8.99 -16.56 -10.36
C VAL A 188 10.43 -16.24 -10.74
N ASN A 189 10.73 -16.19 -12.04
CA ASN A 189 12.09 -15.95 -12.55
C ASN A 189 12.44 -14.47 -12.73
N ARG A 190 11.44 -13.59 -12.84
CA ARG A 190 11.63 -12.16 -13.09
C ARG A 190 11.89 -11.39 -11.79
N TRP A 191 11.20 -11.74 -10.72
CA TRP A 191 11.20 -11.08 -9.42
C TRP A 191 11.41 -12.08 -8.28
#